data_7f828ede78185710b95126a5a514a58e
#
_entry.id   7f828ede78185710b95126a5a514a58e
#
_cell.length_a   1.000
_cell.length_b   1.000
_cell.length_c   1.000
_cell.angle_alpha   90.00
_cell.angle_beta   90.00
_cell.angle_gamma   90.00
#
_symmetry.space_group_name_H-M   'P 1'
#
loop_
_entity.id
_entity.type
_entity.pdbx_description
1 polymer ?
#
loop_
_entity_poly.entity_id
_entity_poly.type
_entity_poly.pdbx_seq_one_letter_code
_entity_poly.pdbx_strand_id
1 'polypeptide(L)'
;MEERNIVITGTGAVTPLGTGTAAFWEGLVSGRCGIGEIEKFDVSALPIRWAGEVRDFNPKDYMPNPLVLDTTPFARYAIAAAVMAVEESGLDTDSDRVGVVMGTALHGMDYLAHVQQLQDETGKGGDPKLMTKYMGNMAAAQFAIRRGIRGPSLTVGTACSSGGDAVTMGALLLRSGMADAVVVMAGEGAICPPAILSLHKTRALSPLGESRPFSADRSGFVLGEGGGALLLETEAHAEKRCGRVLARLLGWGNNTDAFHPVSPRPDGAQAAACMCLALREAHLRPEDIGYINAHGTATLKGDEAEAAAIRSVFGAEIPPVSSTKGATGHMMGAGGITELIACVKALETGLLPPNLGFTAADEACPLPLVTEPGRETKLKAAMSNAFGFGGQNSSLIVGRAE
;
A
#
# COMPACT_ATOMS: atom_id res chain seq x y z
N MET A 1 0.60 31.37 4.35
CA MET A 1 1.43 30.29 4.98
C MET A 1 2.47 29.94 3.93
N GLU A 2 3.74 29.92 4.27
CA GLU A 2 4.76 29.38 3.39
C GLU A 2 4.38 27.95 3.00
N GLU A 3 4.51 27.65 1.71
CA GLU A 3 4.23 26.32 1.18
C GLU A 3 5.29 25.35 1.74
N ARG A 4 4.87 24.43 2.61
CA ARG A 4 5.78 23.47 3.21
C ARG A 4 5.95 22.29 2.26
N ASN A 5 7.06 22.28 1.53
CA ASN A 5 7.47 21.13 0.74
C ASN A 5 7.63 19.90 1.63
N ILE A 6 7.20 18.76 1.13
CA ILE A 6 7.24 17.49 1.86
C ILE A 6 8.19 16.55 1.14
N VAL A 7 9.10 15.97 1.92
CA VAL A 7 10.09 15.02 1.44
C VAL A 7 9.94 13.67 2.11
N ILE A 8 10.35 12.62 1.41
CA ILE A 8 10.45 11.25 1.91
C ILE A 8 11.92 11.00 2.22
N THR A 9 12.21 10.65 3.48
CA THR A 9 13.59 10.45 3.96
C THR A 9 13.87 9.03 4.43
N GLY A 10 12.84 8.18 4.49
CA GLY A 10 13.00 6.78 4.83
C GLY A 10 11.87 5.94 4.30
N THR A 11 12.15 4.67 4.02
CA THR A 11 11.23 3.67 3.50
C THR A 11 11.40 2.34 4.22
N GLY A 12 10.34 1.56 4.33
CA GLY A 12 10.40 0.20 4.85
C GLY A 12 9.28 -0.65 4.26
N ALA A 13 9.58 -1.91 3.99
CA ALA A 13 8.63 -2.83 3.38
C ALA A 13 8.76 -4.25 3.95
N VAL A 14 7.63 -4.89 4.19
CA VAL A 14 7.50 -6.33 4.48
C VAL A 14 6.47 -6.87 3.51
N THR A 15 6.89 -7.71 2.56
CA THR A 15 6.04 -8.11 1.44
C THR A 15 6.23 -9.59 1.10
N PRO A 16 5.36 -10.19 0.27
CA PRO A 16 5.57 -11.53 -0.26
C PRO A 16 6.85 -11.70 -1.10
N LEU A 17 7.46 -10.59 -1.53
CA LEU A 17 8.74 -10.59 -2.24
C LEU A 17 9.96 -10.52 -1.32
N GLY A 18 9.75 -10.36 -0.03
CA GLY A 18 10.79 -10.32 0.99
C GLY A 18 10.64 -9.15 1.95
N THR A 19 11.52 -9.14 2.96
CA THR A 19 11.58 -8.16 4.03
C THR A 19 12.69 -7.13 3.73
N GLY A 20 12.34 -5.84 3.80
CA GLY A 20 13.19 -4.71 3.44
C GLY A 20 12.89 -4.14 2.06
N THR A 21 13.05 -2.81 1.92
CA THR A 21 12.81 -2.08 0.66
C THR A 21 13.66 -2.60 -0.49
N ALA A 22 14.92 -3.00 -0.21
CA ALA A 22 15.83 -3.54 -1.23
C ALA A 22 15.33 -4.89 -1.77
N ALA A 23 14.97 -5.84 -0.90
CA ALA A 23 14.46 -7.15 -1.29
C ALA A 23 13.12 -7.06 -2.05
N PHE A 24 12.24 -6.17 -1.61
CA PHE A 24 10.99 -5.86 -2.31
C PHE A 24 11.26 -5.32 -3.72
N TRP A 25 12.14 -4.32 -3.84
CA TRP A 25 12.45 -3.71 -5.13
C TRP A 25 13.12 -4.67 -6.10
N GLU A 26 14.13 -5.41 -5.65
CA GLU A 26 14.80 -6.43 -6.45
C GLU A 26 13.79 -7.49 -6.95
N GLY A 27 12.90 -7.94 -6.06
CA GLY A 27 11.84 -8.88 -6.45
C GLY A 27 10.91 -8.32 -7.51
N LEU A 28 10.53 -7.03 -7.41
CA LEU A 28 9.68 -6.39 -8.42
C LEU A 28 10.36 -6.29 -9.78
N VAL A 29 11.56 -5.69 -9.84
CA VAL A 29 12.22 -5.42 -11.14
C VAL A 29 12.74 -6.67 -11.82
N SER A 30 13.02 -7.75 -11.06
CA SER A 30 13.37 -9.05 -11.63
C SER A 30 12.16 -9.84 -12.13
N GLY A 31 10.93 -9.36 -11.88
CA GLY A 31 9.72 -10.09 -12.25
C GLY A 31 9.44 -11.32 -11.39
N ARG A 32 9.91 -11.34 -10.14
CA ARG A 32 9.61 -12.42 -9.20
C ARG A 32 8.16 -12.34 -8.73
N CYS A 33 7.48 -13.48 -8.66
CA CYS A 33 6.13 -13.63 -8.12
C CYS A 33 6.20 -14.18 -6.69
N GLY A 34 5.55 -13.47 -5.74
CA GLY A 34 5.42 -13.90 -4.35
C GLY A 34 4.10 -14.60 -4.03
N ILE A 35 3.25 -14.79 -5.04
CA ILE A 35 2.00 -15.55 -4.90
C ILE A 35 2.32 -17.05 -4.90
N GLY A 36 1.71 -17.78 -3.98
CA GLY A 36 1.87 -19.23 -3.87
C GLY A 36 0.70 -19.86 -3.12
N GLU A 37 0.74 -21.17 -2.94
CA GLU A 37 -0.24 -21.87 -2.12
C GLU A 37 -0.14 -21.40 -0.67
N ILE A 38 -1.30 -21.25 0.00
CA ILE A 38 -1.37 -20.82 1.40
C ILE A 38 -0.81 -21.93 2.29
N GLU A 39 0.18 -21.59 3.11
CA GLU A 39 0.87 -22.51 4.02
C GLU A 39 0.50 -22.30 5.51
N LYS A 40 -0.10 -21.17 5.85
CA LYS A 40 -0.40 -20.78 7.24
C LYS A 40 -1.45 -21.65 7.92
N PHE A 41 -2.35 -22.27 7.14
CA PHE A 41 -3.41 -23.14 7.64
C PHE A 41 -3.91 -24.07 6.53
N ASP A 42 -4.65 -25.12 6.89
CA ASP A 42 -5.23 -26.06 5.94
C ASP A 42 -6.31 -25.38 5.08
N VAL A 43 -6.08 -25.35 3.77
CA VAL A 43 -6.95 -24.77 2.76
C VAL A 43 -7.75 -25.81 1.97
N SER A 44 -7.67 -27.11 2.33
CA SER A 44 -8.31 -28.21 1.59
C SER A 44 -9.82 -28.04 1.40
N ALA A 45 -10.49 -27.43 2.38
CA ALA A 45 -11.92 -27.14 2.36
C ALA A 45 -12.28 -25.76 1.77
N LEU A 46 -11.30 -24.95 1.38
CA LEU A 46 -11.54 -23.59 0.88
C LEU A 46 -11.60 -23.57 -0.66
N PRO A 47 -12.43 -22.66 -1.23
CA PRO A 47 -12.50 -22.49 -2.68
C PRO A 47 -11.28 -21.80 -3.27
N ILE A 48 -10.50 -21.09 -2.46
CA ILE A 48 -9.28 -20.37 -2.83
C ILE A 48 -8.13 -20.91 -1.98
N ARG A 49 -7.02 -21.26 -2.64
CA ARG A 49 -5.84 -21.87 -2.02
C ARG A 49 -4.57 -21.03 -2.16
N TRP A 50 -4.65 -19.90 -2.84
CA TRP A 50 -3.51 -19.08 -3.22
C TRP A 50 -3.56 -17.72 -2.56
N ALA A 51 -2.40 -17.23 -2.12
CA ALA A 51 -2.22 -15.90 -1.58
C ALA A 51 -0.77 -15.41 -1.75
N GLY A 52 -0.57 -14.12 -1.64
CA GLY A 52 0.73 -13.51 -1.43
C GLY A 52 1.06 -13.49 0.07
N GLU A 53 1.63 -14.58 0.59
CA GLU A 53 2.05 -14.69 1.98
C GLU A 53 3.43 -14.10 2.22
N VAL A 54 3.61 -13.46 3.38
CA VAL A 54 4.94 -13.07 3.88
C VAL A 54 5.59 -14.30 4.52
N ARG A 55 6.62 -14.85 3.87
CA ARG A 55 7.31 -16.09 4.31
C ARG A 55 8.60 -15.81 5.07
N ASP A 56 9.44 -14.92 4.57
CA ASP A 56 10.78 -14.64 5.12
C ASP A 56 10.75 -13.44 6.08
N PHE A 57 10.00 -13.57 7.18
CA PHE A 57 9.85 -12.51 8.16
C PHE A 57 9.97 -13.04 9.59
N ASN A 58 10.97 -12.57 10.31
CA ASN A 58 11.08 -12.79 11.76
C ASN A 58 10.80 -11.47 12.51
N PRO A 59 9.67 -11.32 13.20
CA PRO A 59 9.34 -10.08 13.90
C PRO A 59 10.34 -9.72 15.02
N LYS A 60 11.08 -10.69 15.55
CA LYS A 60 12.06 -10.45 16.63
C LYS A 60 13.27 -9.65 16.17
N ASP A 61 13.52 -9.56 14.87
CA ASP A 61 14.59 -8.74 14.32
C ASP A 61 14.26 -7.23 14.39
N TYR A 62 12.96 -6.90 14.54
CA TYR A 62 12.45 -5.52 14.54
C TYR A 62 11.79 -5.11 15.84
N MET A 63 11.41 -6.06 16.68
CA MET A 63 10.68 -5.76 17.91
C MET A 63 10.96 -6.80 19.00
N PRO A 64 10.95 -6.41 20.30
CA PRO A 64 11.20 -7.34 21.39
C PRO A 64 10.06 -8.34 21.56
N ASN A 65 10.39 -9.52 22.08
CA ASN A 65 9.46 -10.63 22.21
C ASN A 65 8.12 -10.29 22.91
N PRO A 66 8.06 -9.46 23.96
CA PRO A 66 6.77 -9.06 24.55
C PRO A 66 5.86 -8.37 23.53
N LEU A 67 6.40 -7.50 22.65
CA LEU A 67 5.61 -6.83 21.61
C LEU A 67 5.15 -7.82 20.53
N VAL A 68 5.99 -8.79 20.17
CA VAL A 68 5.58 -9.85 19.23
C VAL A 68 4.36 -10.61 19.77
N LEU A 69 4.35 -10.92 21.08
CA LEU A 69 3.23 -11.63 21.72
C LEU A 69 1.96 -10.77 21.84
N ASP A 70 2.12 -9.45 21.89
CA ASP A 70 1.03 -8.49 22.08
C ASP A 70 0.50 -7.88 20.77
N THR A 71 1.00 -8.36 19.62
CA THR A 71 0.61 -7.89 18.29
C THR A 71 0.23 -9.05 17.36
N THR A 72 -0.50 -8.74 16.32
CA THR A 72 -0.92 -9.67 15.26
C THR A 72 -0.21 -9.33 13.94
N PRO A 73 -0.29 -10.15 12.90
CA PRO A 73 0.46 -9.97 11.66
C PRO A 73 0.39 -8.56 11.09
N PHE A 74 -0.81 -7.95 10.95
CA PHE A 74 -0.93 -6.61 10.39
C PHE A 74 -0.08 -5.57 11.14
N ALA A 75 -0.10 -5.64 12.48
CA ALA A 75 0.67 -4.72 13.33
C ALA A 75 2.17 -5.02 13.28
N ARG A 76 2.56 -6.30 13.25
CA ARG A 76 3.98 -6.69 13.15
C ARG A 76 4.62 -6.22 11.85
N TYR A 77 3.91 -6.40 10.72
CA TYR A 77 4.40 -5.94 9.41
C TYR A 77 4.53 -4.42 9.35
N ALA A 78 3.50 -3.70 9.82
CA ALA A 78 3.52 -2.24 9.86
C ALA A 78 4.63 -1.69 10.76
N ILE A 79 4.78 -2.23 11.98
CA ILE A 79 5.81 -1.80 12.94
C ILE A 79 7.21 -2.10 12.39
N ALA A 80 7.44 -3.28 11.82
CA ALA A 80 8.74 -3.63 11.23
C ALA A 80 9.10 -2.69 10.07
N ALA A 81 8.14 -2.41 9.18
CA ALA A 81 8.35 -1.44 8.10
C ALA A 81 8.66 -0.04 8.65
N ALA A 82 7.94 0.40 9.70
CA ALA A 82 8.19 1.70 10.34
C ALA A 82 9.56 1.76 11.01
N VAL A 83 10.03 0.67 11.65
CA VAL A 83 11.39 0.57 12.19
C VAL A 83 12.42 0.77 11.09
N MET A 84 12.29 0.07 9.96
CA MET A 84 13.21 0.20 8.82
C MET A 84 13.22 1.62 8.26
N ALA A 85 12.05 2.25 8.08
CA ALA A 85 11.95 3.62 7.56
C ALA A 85 12.63 4.65 8.48
N VAL A 86 12.46 4.51 9.79
CA VAL A 86 13.11 5.39 10.78
C VAL A 86 14.62 5.15 10.80
N GLU A 87 15.08 3.90 10.74
CA GLU A 87 16.51 3.57 10.70
C GLU A 87 17.19 4.07 9.43
N GLU A 88 16.56 3.91 8.25
CA GLU A 88 17.07 4.46 6.99
C GLU A 88 17.20 5.98 7.03
N SER A 89 16.23 6.65 7.65
CA SER A 89 16.23 8.12 7.73
C SER A 89 17.24 8.69 8.75
N GLY A 90 17.58 7.91 9.78
CA GLY A 90 18.38 8.36 10.92
C GLY A 90 17.68 9.39 11.81
N LEU A 91 16.35 9.54 11.74
CA LEU A 91 15.59 10.47 12.56
C LEU A 91 15.49 9.99 14.01
N ASP A 92 15.80 10.87 14.97
CA ASP A 92 15.38 10.69 16.36
C ASP A 92 13.87 11.00 16.46
N THR A 93 13.09 9.99 16.84
CA THR A 93 11.64 10.10 16.92
C THR A 93 11.10 10.49 18.30
N ASP A 94 11.96 10.58 19.34
CA ASP A 94 11.55 10.98 20.70
C ASP A 94 11.21 12.47 20.74
N SER A 95 9.99 12.82 20.34
CA SER A 95 9.60 14.21 20.11
C SER A 95 8.08 14.41 20.14
N ASP A 96 7.68 15.61 20.57
CA ASP A 96 6.30 16.11 20.45
C ASP A 96 5.98 16.60 19.02
N ARG A 97 7.01 16.72 18.16
CA ARG A 97 6.90 17.20 16.78
C ARG A 97 6.95 16.09 15.74
N VAL A 98 7.10 14.83 16.19
CA VAL A 98 6.99 13.65 15.34
C VAL A 98 5.61 13.03 15.53
N GLY A 99 4.88 12.81 14.42
CA GLY A 99 3.59 12.12 14.39
C GLY A 99 3.69 10.71 13.84
N VAL A 100 2.59 9.95 13.97
CA VAL A 100 2.42 8.64 13.34
C VAL A 100 1.03 8.52 12.74
N VAL A 101 0.94 8.02 11.50
CA VAL A 101 -0.34 7.73 10.83
C VAL A 101 -0.32 6.29 10.35
N MET A 102 -1.34 5.52 10.73
CA MET A 102 -1.52 4.11 10.35
C MET A 102 -2.64 3.97 9.34
N GLY A 103 -2.40 3.22 8.26
CA GLY A 103 -3.42 2.76 7.30
C GLY A 103 -3.67 1.26 7.44
N THR A 104 -4.94 0.84 7.54
CA THR A 104 -5.29 -0.59 7.56
C THR A 104 -6.76 -0.77 7.18
N ALA A 105 -7.09 -1.84 6.46
CA ALA A 105 -8.44 -2.13 6.01
C ALA A 105 -9.12 -3.19 6.89
N LEU A 106 -8.43 -4.27 7.21
CA LEU A 106 -9.00 -5.46 7.84
C LEU A 106 -8.56 -5.67 9.30
N HIS A 107 -7.62 -4.88 9.77
CA HIS A 107 -7.14 -4.91 11.16
C HIS A 107 -6.66 -6.32 11.57
N GLY A 108 -6.90 -6.71 12.83
CA GLY A 108 -6.60 -8.04 13.37
C GLY A 108 -7.69 -9.08 13.13
N MET A 109 -8.32 -9.09 11.94
CA MET A 109 -9.43 -10.01 11.61
C MET A 109 -9.02 -11.49 11.73
N ASP A 110 -7.79 -11.82 11.34
CA ASP A 110 -7.22 -13.17 11.48
C ASP A 110 -7.22 -13.64 12.95
N TYR A 111 -6.84 -12.75 13.85
CA TYR A 111 -6.81 -13.05 15.28
C TYR A 111 -8.21 -13.15 15.90
N LEU A 112 -9.12 -12.26 15.51
CA LEU A 112 -10.52 -12.35 15.94
C LEU A 112 -11.15 -13.67 15.49
N ALA A 113 -10.91 -14.09 14.25
CA ALA A 113 -11.38 -15.36 13.72
C ALA A 113 -10.80 -16.55 14.50
N HIS A 114 -9.50 -16.52 14.82
CA HIS A 114 -8.85 -17.55 15.62
C HIS A 114 -9.44 -17.66 17.04
N VAL A 115 -9.64 -16.54 17.71
CA VAL A 115 -10.22 -16.53 19.07
C VAL A 115 -11.66 -17.05 19.06
N GLN A 116 -12.45 -16.70 18.06
CA GLN A 116 -13.82 -17.20 17.90
C GLN A 116 -13.83 -18.71 17.67
N GLN A 117 -12.99 -19.20 16.76
CA GLN A 117 -12.84 -20.65 16.52
C GLN A 117 -12.47 -21.41 17.78
N LEU A 118 -11.49 -20.92 18.55
CA LEU A 118 -11.06 -21.53 19.80
C LEU A 118 -12.21 -21.58 20.81
N GLN A 119 -13.03 -20.54 20.89
CA GLN A 119 -14.20 -20.50 21.76
C GLN A 119 -15.24 -21.55 21.33
N ASP A 120 -15.52 -21.66 20.03
CA ASP A 120 -16.50 -22.60 19.48
C ASP A 120 -16.05 -24.07 19.72
N GLU A 121 -14.76 -24.37 19.58
CA GLU A 121 -14.21 -25.72 19.75
C GLU A 121 -14.05 -26.15 21.21
N THR A 122 -13.74 -25.22 22.09
CA THR A 122 -13.35 -25.56 23.48
C THR A 122 -14.30 -25.08 24.56
N GLY A 123 -15.25 -24.20 24.21
CA GLY A 123 -16.08 -23.47 25.16
C GLY A 123 -15.31 -22.48 26.03
N LYS A 124 -14.00 -22.28 25.77
CA LYS A 124 -13.12 -21.37 26.49
C LYS A 124 -12.83 -20.19 25.58
N GLY A 125 -13.37 -19.03 25.91
CA GLY A 125 -13.13 -17.77 25.19
C GLY A 125 -12.55 -16.72 26.12
N GLY A 126 -12.15 -15.58 25.54
CA GLY A 126 -11.75 -14.40 26.28
C GLY A 126 -10.23 -14.25 26.45
N ASP A 127 -9.53 -13.94 25.35
CA ASP A 127 -8.18 -13.36 25.50
C ASP A 127 -8.32 -11.91 26.00
N PRO A 128 -7.79 -11.56 27.20
CA PRO A 128 -7.86 -10.19 27.73
C PRO A 128 -7.14 -9.17 26.83
N LYS A 129 -6.29 -9.63 25.89
CA LYS A 129 -5.59 -8.80 24.91
C LYS A 129 -6.28 -8.75 23.55
N LEU A 130 -7.44 -9.37 23.37
CA LEU A 130 -8.13 -9.41 22.08
C LEU A 130 -8.31 -8.00 21.51
N MET A 131 -8.80 -7.05 22.29
CA MET A 131 -9.07 -5.69 21.80
C MET A 131 -7.78 -4.99 21.35
N THR A 132 -6.70 -5.10 22.13
CA THR A 132 -5.41 -4.48 21.80
C THR A 132 -4.70 -5.15 20.63
N LYS A 133 -5.02 -6.38 20.31
CA LYS A 133 -4.50 -7.11 19.15
C LYS A 133 -5.35 -6.90 17.89
N TYR A 134 -6.64 -6.61 18.06
CA TYR A 134 -7.58 -6.44 16.95
C TYR A 134 -7.64 -5.00 16.43
N MET A 135 -7.65 -3.99 17.33
CA MET A 135 -7.90 -2.60 16.95
C MET A 135 -6.77 -2.03 16.08
N GLY A 136 -7.14 -1.41 14.97
CA GLY A 136 -6.18 -0.89 13.97
C GLY A 136 -5.24 0.20 14.49
N ASN A 137 -5.69 1.01 15.46
CA ASN A 137 -4.85 2.06 16.06
C ASN A 137 -3.72 1.52 16.94
N MET A 138 -3.78 0.25 17.34
CA MET A 138 -2.81 -0.31 18.29
C MET A 138 -1.42 -0.49 17.67
N ALA A 139 -1.32 -0.69 16.34
CA ALA A 139 -0.02 -0.72 15.67
C ALA A 139 0.72 0.62 15.83
N ALA A 140 0.03 1.75 15.52
CA ALA A 140 0.58 3.10 15.70
C ALA A 140 0.89 3.39 17.18
N ALA A 141 -0.02 3.04 18.10
CA ALA A 141 0.16 3.27 19.54
C ALA A 141 1.36 2.50 20.09
N GLN A 142 1.50 1.23 19.76
CA GLN A 142 2.64 0.41 20.19
C GLN A 142 3.98 0.92 19.62
N PHE A 143 3.98 1.37 18.37
CA PHE A 143 5.15 1.99 17.76
C PHE A 143 5.50 3.31 18.45
N ALA A 144 4.53 4.20 18.66
CA ALA A 144 4.71 5.50 19.30
C ALA A 144 5.26 5.36 20.73
N ILE A 145 4.70 4.45 21.55
CA ILE A 145 5.16 4.17 22.91
C ILE A 145 6.65 3.80 22.93
N ARG A 146 7.10 2.98 21.97
CA ARG A 146 8.48 2.48 21.95
C ARG A 146 9.47 3.47 21.37
N ARG A 147 9.02 4.37 20.55
CA ARG A 147 9.87 5.35 19.87
C ARG A 147 9.80 6.75 20.48
N GLY A 148 9.05 6.91 21.59
CA GLY A 148 8.90 8.20 22.27
C GLY A 148 8.14 9.24 21.45
N ILE A 149 7.31 8.81 20.47
CA ILE A 149 6.53 9.72 19.63
C ILE A 149 5.36 10.28 20.45
N ARG A 150 5.30 11.59 20.59
CA ARG A 150 4.26 12.28 21.35
C ARG A 150 3.44 13.27 20.51
N GLY A 151 3.75 13.41 19.24
CA GLY A 151 2.96 14.18 18.29
C GLY A 151 1.64 13.48 17.89
N PRO A 152 0.94 13.98 16.88
CA PRO A 152 -0.34 13.43 16.42
C PRO A 152 -0.24 11.94 16.07
N SER A 153 -1.20 11.13 16.55
CA SER A 153 -1.30 9.70 16.23
C SER A 153 -2.69 9.39 15.72
N LEU A 154 -2.79 8.93 14.47
CA LEU A 154 -4.05 8.70 13.77
C LEU A 154 -4.07 7.33 13.09
N THR A 155 -5.27 6.82 12.83
CA THR A 155 -5.49 5.62 12.01
C THR A 155 -6.55 5.89 10.98
N VAL A 156 -6.28 5.50 9.73
CA VAL A 156 -7.14 5.69 8.56
C VAL A 156 -7.61 4.33 8.07
N GLY A 157 -8.91 4.20 7.87
CA GLY A 157 -9.56 2.99 7.35
C GLY A 157 -10.43 3.35 6.15
N THR A 158 -9.90 3.22 4.93
CA THR A 158 -10.55 3.50 3.65
C THR A 158 -10.38 2.32 2.67
N ALA A 159 -10.52 1.10 3.21
CA ALA A 159 -10.31 -0.14 2.48
C ALA A 159 -8.94 -0.16 1.75
N CYS A 160 -8.90 -0.46 0.44
CA CYS A 160 -7.65 -0.60 -0.30
C CYS A 160 -6.88 0.73 -0.46
N SER A 161 -7.52 1.89 -0.30
CA SER A 161 -6.85 3.20 -0.33
C SER A 161 -6.25 3.64 1.02
N SER A 162 -6.45 2.86 2.10
CA SER A 162 -6.03 3.25 3.47
C SER A 162 -4.56 3.71 3.55
N GLY A 163 -3.65 3.02 2.87
CA GLY A 163 -2.23 3.38 2.86
C GLY A 163 -1.96 4.71 2.16
N GLY A 164 -2.60 4.94 1.01
CA GLY A 164 -2.50 6.21 0.28
C GLY A 164 -3.11 7.37 1.06
N ASP A 165 -4.27 7.15 1.66
CA ASP A 165 -4.94 8.15 2.50
C ASP A 165 -4.15 8.44 3.78
N ALA A 166 -3.45 7.44 4.34
CA ALA A 166 -2.53 7.66 5.46
C ALA A 166 -1.35 8.58 5.07
N VAL A 167 -0.82 8.44 3.85
CA VAL A 167 0.20 9.36 3.30
C VAL A 167 -0.35 10.77 3.19
N THR A 168 -1.56 10.93 2.64
CA THR A 168 -2.25 12.23 2.57
C THR A 168 -2.44 12.85 3.95
N MET A 169 -2.90 12.07 4.95
CA MET A 169 -3.05 12.56 6.32
C MET A 169 -1.72 12.99 6.93
N GLY A 170 -0.64 12.22 6.72
CA GLY A 170 0.70 12.61 7.13
C GLY A 170 1.14 13.94 6.52
N ALA A 171 0.91 14.11 5.22
CA ALA A 171 1.19 15.35 4.50
C ALA A 171 0.40 16.55 5.06
N LEU A 172 -0.89 16.38 5.36
CA LEU A 172 -1.72 17.41 5.95
C LEU A 172 -1.25 17.82 7.37
N LEU A 173 -0.81 16.87 8.19
CA LEU A 173 -0.22 17.16 9.50
C LEU A 173 1.05 18.02 9.40
N LEU A 174 1.90 17.74 8.40
CA LEU A 174 3.10 18.54 8.13
C LEU A 174 2.74 19.93 7.62
N ARG A 175 1.84 20.04 6.66
CA ARG A 175 1.42 21.33 6.09
C ARG A 175 0.72 22.23 7.11
N SER A 176 -0.09 21.65 7.98
CA SER A 176 -0.77 22.40 9.05
C SER A 176 0.18 22.85 10.17
N GLY A 177 1.43 22.37 10.20
CA GLY A 177 2.39 22.66 11.25
C GLY A 177 2.14 21.91 12.56
N MET A 178 1.28 20.90 12.56
CA MET A 178 1.06 20.03 13.73
C MET A 178 2.24 19.10 14.00
N ALA A 179 3.02 18.76 12.95
CA ALA A 179 4.24 17.97 13.05
C ALA A 179 5.32 18.54 12.12
N ASP A 180 6.57 18.15 12.34
CA ASP A 180 7.72 18.43 11.46
C ASP A 180 8.19 17.16 10.75
N ALA A 181 7.89 15.99 11.33
CA ALA A 181 8.06 14.68 10.73
C ALA A 181 6.87 13.76 11.07
N VAL A 182 6.52 12.85 10.16
CA VAL A 182 5.44 11.86 10.35
C VAL A 182 5.89 10.51 9.83
N VAL A 183 5.84 9.50 10.70
CA VAL A 183 5.95 8.11 10.29
C VAL A 183 4.59 7.66 9.76
N VAL A 184 4.50 7.44 8.46
CA VAL A 184 3.30 6.88 7.84
C VAL A 184 3.53 5.40 7.64
N MET A 185 2.68 4.56 8.23
CA MET A 185 2.80 3.11 8.18
C MET A 185 1.48 2.46 7.78
N ALA A 186 1.54 1.31 7.13
CA ALA A 186 0.36 0.50 6.86
C ALA A 186 0.67 -0.99 7.00
N GLY A 187 -0.33 -1.79 7.32
CA GLY A 187 -0.16 -3.23 7.44
C GLY A 187 -1.46 -3.99 7.33
N GLU A 188 -1.35 -5.19 6.73
CA GLU A 188 -2.44 -6.16 6.57
C GLU A 188 -1.94 -7.58 6.82
N GLY A 189 -2.78 -8.37 7.50
CA GLY A 189 -2.46 -9.76 7.84
C GLY A 189 -3.66 -10.68 7.77
N ALA A 190 -4.67 -10.32 6.99
CA ALA A 190 -5.98 -10.96 7.00
C ALA A 190 -6.11 -12.14 6.01
N ILE A 191 -5.03 -12.88 5.72
CA ILE A 191 -5.14 -14.18 5.05
C ILE A 191 -5.71 -15.19 6.05
N CYS A 192 -7.03 -15.29 6.10
CA CYS A 192 -7.76 -16.18 7.00
C CYS A 192 -9.07 -16.67 6.35
N PRO A 193 -9.64 -17.81 6.82
CA PRO A 193 -10.83 -18.38 6.19
C PRO A 193 -12.02 -17.43 6.05
N PRO A 194 -12.42 -16.61 7.06
CA PRO A 194 -13.55 -15.70 6.91
C PRO A 194 -13.33 -14.63 5.82
N ALA A 195 -12.12 -14.06 5.70
CA ALA A 195 -11.79 -13.10 4.67
C ALA A 195 -11.87 -13.74 3.28
N ILE A 196 -11.24 -14.92 3.10
CA ILE A 196 -11.24 -15.67 1.84
C ILE A 196 -12.67 -16.02 1.43
N LEU A 197 -13.47 -16.60 2.32
CA LEU A 197 -14.85 -17.01 2.01
C LEU A 197 -15.74 -15.82 1.66
N SER A 198 -15.60 -14.71 2.39
CA SER A 198 -16.39 -13.49 2.11
C SER A 198 -16.03 -12.89 0.75
N LEU A 199 -14.73 -12.69 0.49
CA LEU A 199 -14.25 -12.12 -0.78
C LEU A 199 -14.52 -13.05 -1.97
N HIS A 200 -14.43 -14.37 -1.79
CA HIS A 200 -14.80 -15.32 -2.84
C HIS A 200 -16.29 -15.20 -3.25
N LYS A 201 -17.19 -15.03 -2.27
CA LYS A 201 -18.63 -14.84 -2.56
C LYS A 201 -18.93 -13.55 -3.32
N THR A 202 -18.09 -12.54 -3.23
CA THR A 202 -18.21 -11.32 -4.06
C THR A 202 -17.67 -11.50 -5.48
N ARG A 203 -17.06 -12.66 -5.80
CA ARG A 203 -16.37 -12.96 -7.06
C ARG A 203 -15.20 -12.01 -7.35
N ALA A 204 -14.60 -11.44 -6.33
CA ALA A 204 -13.45 -10.56 -6.46
C ALA A 204 -12.12 -11.30 -6.49
N LEU A 205 -12.06 -12.52 -5.87
CA LEU A 205 -10.86 -13.34 -5.85
C LEU A 205 -10.72 -14.20 -7.11
N SER A 206 -9.47 -14.29 -7.62
CA SER A 206 -9.11 -15.20 -8.68
C SER A 206 -9.17 -16.66 -8.20
N PRO A 207 -9.94 -17.52 -8.87
CA PRO A 207 -9.94 -18.96 -8.56
C PRO A 207 -8.70 -19.69 -9.09
N LEU A 208 -7.92 -19.04 -9.96
CA LEU A 208 -6.77 -19.64 -10.66
C LEU A 208 -5.46 -19.48 -9.89
N GLY A 209 -5.44 -18.69 -8.81
CA GLY A 209 -4.21 -18.39 -8.05
C GLY A 209 -3.25 -17.44 -8.78
N GLU A 210 -3.74 -16.75 -9.78
CA GLU A 210 -2.98 -15.82 -10.60
C GLU A 210 -3.62 -14.44 -10.58
N SER A 211 -2.81 -13.42 -10.38
CA SER A 211 -3.19 -12.01 -10.51
C SER A 211 -2.69 -11.50 -11.85
N ARG A 212 -3.61 -11.13 -12.76
CA ARG A 212 -3.33 -10.74 -14.15
C ARG A 212 -3.87 -9.33 -14.45
N PRO A 213 -3.30 -8.26 -13.86
CA PRO A 213 -3.80 -6.90 -14.06
C PRO A 213 -3.87 -6.53 -15.55
N PHE A 214 -5.02 -5.97 -15.97
CA PHE A 214 -5.30 -5.49 -17.34
C PHE A 214 -5.23 -6.54 -18.44
N SER A 215 -5.05 -7.83 -18.14
CA SER A 215 -5.09 -8.91 -19.13
C SER A 215 -6.52 -9.29 -19.47
N ALA A 216 -6.77 -9.69 -20.73
CA ALA A 216 -8.09 -10.09 -21.21
C ALA A 216 -8.65 -11.32 -20.46
N ASP A 217 -7.79 -12.18 -19.95
CA ASP A 217 -8.13 -13.39 -19.20
C ASP A 217 -8.03 -13.23 -17.67
N ARG A 218 -8.01 -11.96 -17.17
CA ARG A 218 -8.05 -11.69 -15.73
C ARG A 218 -9.30 -12.24 -15.08
N SER A 219 -9.18 -12.77 -13.88
CA SER A 219 -10.28 -13.47 -13.19
C SER A 219 -10.56 -13.00 -11.77
N GLY A 220 -9.91 -11.92 -11.33
CA GLY A 220 -9.98 -11.38 -9.98
C GLY A 220 -8.60 -11.22 -9.35
N PHE A 221 -8.53 -10.64 -8.16
CA PHE A 221 -7.27 -10.47 -7.46
C PHE A 221 -6.90 -11.71 -6.63
N VAL A 222 -5.62 -11.84 -6.32
CA VAL A 222 -5.12 -12.75 -5.29
C VAL A 222 -4.89 -11.95 -4.02
N LEU A 223 -5.41 -12.43 -2.89
CA LEU A 223 -5.22 -11.76 -1.58
C LEU A 223 -3.74 -11.78 -1.19
N GLY A 224 -3.22 -10.66 -0.72
CA GLY A 224 -1.85 -10.52 -0.21
C GLY A 224 -1.84 -9.95 1.21
N GLU A 225 -0.71 -10.10 1.88
CA GLU A 225 -0.44 -9.51 3.19
C GLU A 225 0.91 -8.81 3.21
N GLY A 226 1.14 -8.01 4.24
CA GLY A 226 2.41 -7.33 4.44
C GLY A 226 2.26 -5.95 5.07
N GLY A 227 3.31 -5.15 5.00
CA GLY A 227 3.33 -3.78 5.50
C GLY A 227 4.30 -2.89 4.73
N GLY A 228 4.04 -1.60 4.79
CA GLY A 228 4.91 -0.57 4.26
C GLY A 228 4.98 0.63 5.21
N ALA A 229 6.07 1.37 5.14
CA ALA A 229 6.19 2.63 5.85
C ALA A 229 7.04 3.64 5.10
N LEU A 230 6.73 4.92 5.32
CA LEU A 230 7.47 6.07 4.84
C LEU A 230 7.73 7.02 6.01
N LEU A 231 8.89 7.64 6.05
CA LEU A 231 9.11 8.82 6.85
C LEU A 231 8.94 10.06 5.99
N LEU A 232 7.90 10.85 6.30
CA LEU A 232 7.64 12.14 5.70
C LEU A 232 8.17 13.25 6.60
N GLU A 233 8.82 14.24 6.00
CA GLU A 233 9.31 15.42 6.71
C GLU A 233 9.00 16.69 5.93
N THR A 234 8.91 17.83 6.64
CA THR A 234 9.06 19.09 5.93
C THR A 234 10.48 19.22 5.41
N GLU A 235 10.67 19.76 4.21
CA GLU A 235 12.00 19.91 3.61
C GLU A 235 12.95 20.66 4.53
N ALA A 236 12.49 21.76 5.15
CA ALA A 236 13.27 22.54 6.10
C ALA A 236 13.72 21.74 7.34
N HIS A 237 12.89 20.78 7.82
CA HIS A 237 13.28 19.90 8.92
C HIS A 237 14.34 18.89 8.48
N ALA A 238 14.19 18.28 7.31
CA ALA A 238 15.17 17.36 6.75
C ALA A 238 16.51 18.04 6.48
N GLU A 239 16.52 19.24 5.90
CA GLU A 239 17.72 20.05 5.68
C GLU A 239 18.45 20.39 6.97
N LYS A 240 17.72 20.86 7.98
CA LYS A 240 18.28 21.24 9.30
C LYS A 240 19.04 20.10 9.97
N ARG A 241 18.60 18.85 9.78
CA ARG A 241 19.27 17.66 10.33
C ARG A 241 20.21 16.97 9.35
N CYS A 242 20.44 17.55 8.16
CA CYS A 242 21.20 16.95 7.06
C CYS A 242 20.66 15.56 6.65
N GLY A 243 19.35 15.37 6.68
CA GLY A 243 18.67 14.13 6.31
C GLY A 243 18.75 13.89 4.81
N ARG A 244 19.00 12.63 4.42
CA ARG A 244 18.96 12.25 2.99
C ARG A 244 17.52 12.28 2.49
N VAL A 245 17.28 13.01 1.42
CA VAL A 245 15.98 13.00 0.72
C VAL A 245 16.01 11.91 -0.34
N LEU A 246 15.01 11.01 -0.31
CA LEU A 246 14.85 9.93 -1.28
C LEU A 246 13.95 10.37 -2.45
N ALA A 247 12.88 11.10 -2.13
CA ALA A 247 11.94 11.64 -3.10
C ALA A 247 11.16 12.83 -2.49
N ARG A 248 10.45 13.58 -3.34
CA ARG A 248 9.50 14.61 -2.93
C ARG A 248 8.07 14.09 -3.07
N LEU A 249 7.21 14.31 -2.08
CA LEU A 249 5.78 14.13 -2.23
C LEU A 249 5.22 15.40 -2.84
N LEU A 250 4.92 15.37 -4.14
CA LEU A 250 4.56 16.56 -4.92
C LEU A 250 3.07 16.88 -4.81
N GLY A 251 2.21 15.85 -4.77
CA GLY A 251 0.78 16.08 -4.72
C GLY A 251 -0.01 14.83 -4.37
N TRP A 252 -1.26 15.06 -4.00
CA TRP A 252 -2.23 14.03 -3.67
C TRP A 252 -3.65 14.44 -4.06
N GLY A 253 -4.47 13.43 -4.34
CA GLY A 253 -5.89 13.58 -4.59
C GLY A 253 -6.66 12.51 -3.83
N ASN A 254 -7.77 12.91 -3.23
CA ASN A 254 -8.69 12.02 -2.53
C ASN A 254 -10.13 12.42 -2.86
N ASN A 255 -10.96 11.44 -3.19
CA ASN A 255 -12.39 11.63 -3.38
C ASN A 255 -13.16 10.31 -3.20
N THR A 256 -14.43 10.30 -3.52
CA THR A 256 -15.25 9.10 -3.49
C THR A 256 -16.13 9.00 -4.73
N ASP A 257 -16.35 7.77 -5.21
CA ASP A 257 -17.24 7.46 -6.34
C ASP A 257 -18.71 7.79 -6.04
N ALA A 258 -19.12 7.67 -4.78
CA ALA A 258 -20.52 7.80 -4.33
C ALA A 258 -21.48 6.99 -5.23
N PHE A 259 -21.09 5.75 -5.57
CA PHE A 259 -21.80 4.92 -6.55
C PHE A 259 -22.27 3.59 -5.98
N HIS A 260 -21.35 2.75 -5.46
CA HIS A 260 -21.69 1.40 -4.99
C HIS A 260 -20.68 0.91 -3.93
N PRO A 261 -21.11 0.10 -2.92
CA PRO A 261 -20.22 -0.32 -1.84
C PRO A 261 -18.99 -1.13 -2.25
N VAL A 262 -19.07 -1.91 -3.34
CA VAL A 262 -17.99 -2.83 -3.75
C VAL A 262 -17.61 -2.75 -5.23
N SER A 263 -18.39 -2.07 -6.07
CA SER A 263 -18.10 -1.93 -7.50
C SER A 263 -17.64 -0.51 -7.81
N PRO A 264 -16.57 -0.32 -8.59
CA PRO A 264 -16.19 1.01 -9.03
C PRO A 264 -17.23 1.60 -9.97
N ARG A 265 -17.22 2.90 -10.11
CA ARG A 265 -18.00 3.61 -11.12
C ARG A 265 -17.49 3.23 -12.52
N PRO A 266 -18.34 2.67 -13.42
CA PRO A 266 -17.86 2.05 -14.67
C PRO A 266 -17.16 3.02 -15.64
N ASP A 267 -17.52 4.31 -15.60
CA ASP A 267 -16.91 5.33 -16.44
C ASP A 267 -15.55 5.85 -15.91
N GLY A 268 -15.14 5.41 -14.70
CA GLY A 268 -13.91 5.85 -14.05
C GLY A 268 -13.83 7.35 -13.74
N ALA A 269 -14.96 8.09 -13.82
CA ALA A 269 -14.95 9.55 -13.76
C ALA A 269 -14.38 10.09 -12.43
N GLN A 270 -14.66 9.44 -11.31
CA GLN A 270 -14.15 9.91 -10.01
C GLN A 270 -12.69 9.50 -9.78
N ALA A 271 -12.26 8.35 -10.28
CA ALA A 271 -10.85 7.98 -10.30
C ALA A 271 -10.03 8.96 -11.17
N ALA A 272 -10.55 9.36 -12.35
CA ALA A 272 -9.95 10.41 -13.16
C ALA A 272 -9.90 11.76 -12.43
N ALA A 273 -10.98 12.16 -11.78
CA ALA A 273 -11.02 13.39 -10.97
C ALA A 273 -10.01 13.34 -9.81
N CYS A 274 -9.82 12.18 -9.18
CA CYS A 274 -8.82 11.97 -8.14
C CYS A 274 -7.38 12.20 -8.66
N MET A 275 -7.04 11.61 -9.82
CA MET A 275 -5.75 11.84 -10.49
C MET A 275 -5.57 13.33 -10.88
N CYS A 276 -6.61 13.99 -11.37
CA CYS A 276 -6.57 15.43 -11.67
C CYS A 276 -6.38 16.29 -10.41
N LEU A 277 -6.93 15.88 -9.25
CA LEU A 277 -6.68 16.55 -7.97
C LEU A 277 -5.19 16.45 -7.60
N ALA A 278 -4.61 15.26 -7.71
CA ALA A 278 -3.18 15.04 -7.43
C ALA A 278 -2.28 15.86 -8.37
N LEU A 279 -2.57 15.91 -9.66
CA LEU A 279 -1.84 16.72 -10.64
C LEU A 279 -1.92 18.22 -10.32
N ARG A 280 -3.12 18.70 -9.96
CA ARG A 280 -3.32 20.11 -9.56
C ARG A 280 -2.54 20.46 -8.31
N GLU A 281 -2.58 19.59 -7.31
CA GLU A 281 -1.84 19.75 -6.05
C GLU A 281 -0.33 19.77 -6.29
N ALA A 282 0.16 18.94 -7.21
CA ALA A 282 1.56 18.88 -7.62
C ALA A 282 1.99 20.04 -8.54
N HIS A 283 1.07 20.88 -9.03
CA HIS A 283 1.31 21.85 -10.10
C HIS A 283 1.93 21.25 -11.36
N LEU A 284 1.54 20.00 -11.69
CA LEU A 284 2.01 19.26 -12.86
C LEU A 284 0.90 19.06 -13.88
N ARG A 285 1.33 18.86 -15.13
CA ARG A 285 0.48 18.46 -16.23
C ARG A 285 0.60 16.94 -16.44
N PRO A 286 -0.36 16.29 -17.12
CA PRO A 286 -0.28 14.85 -17.39
C PRO A 286 1.05 14.43 -18.06
N GLU A 287 1.59 15.21 -18.97
CA GLU A 287 2.84 14.92 -19.66
C GLU A 287 4.10 14.96 -18.78
N ASP A 288 4.00 15.51 -17.58
CA ASP A 288 5.10 15.53 -16.61
C ASP A 288 5.22 14.19 -15.83
N ILE A 289 4.18 13.33 -15.91
CA ILE A 289 4.19 12.00 -15.29
C ILE A 289 4.85 11.00 -16.23
N GLY A 290 5.93 10.39 -15.78
CA GLY A 290 6.69 9.41 -16.57
C GLY A 290 6.34 7.95 -16.30
N TYR A 291 5.56 7.66 -15.23
CA TYR A 291 5.16 6.31 -14.85
C TYR A 291 3.90 6.34 -13.97
N ILE A 292 3.01 5.38 -14.19
CA ILE A 292 1.84 5.13 -13.33
C ILE A 292 1.95 3.73 -12.71
N ASN A 293 2.02 3.68 -11.38
CA ASN A 293 1.71 2.47 -10.64
C ASN A 293 0.21 2.42 -10.43
N ALA A 294 -0.46 1.60 -11.21
CA ALA A 294 -1.91 1.49 -11.20
C ALA A 294 -2.43 0.68 -10.03
N HIS A 295 -3.65 0.96 -9.60
CA HIS A 295 -4.35 0.09 -8.67
C HIS A 295 -4.47 -1.33 -9.23
N GLY A 296 -4.89 -1.52 -10.46
CA GLY A 296 -4.81 -2.74 -11.26
C GLY A 296 -4.95 -4.03 -10.47
N THR A 297 -6.16 -4.34 -10.01
CA THR A 297 -6.42 -5.51 -9.13
C THR A 297 -6.66 -6.81 -9.88
N ALA A 298 -6.62 -6.80 -11.21
CA ALA A 298 -7.02 -7.92 -12.06
C ALA A 298 -8.51 -8.29 -11.98
N THR A 299 -9.36 -7.40 -11.46
CA THR A 299 -10.82 -7.55 -11.53
C THR A 299 -11.33 -6.96 -12.84
N LEU A 300 -12.33 -7.61 -13.47
CA LEU A 300 -12.87 -7.15 -14.75
C LEU A 300 -13.28 -5.67 -14.70
N LYS A 301 -14.19 -5.34 -13.81
CA LYS A 301 -14.73 -3.97 -13.69
C LYS A 301 -13.74 -2.95 -13.14
N GLY A 302 -12.85 -3.38 -12.24
CA GLY A 302 -11.85 -2.49 -11.63
C GLY A 302 -10.87 -1.99 -12.66
N ASP A 303 -10.29 -2.91 -13.39
CA ASP A 303 -9.27 -2.59 -14.39
C ASP A 303 -9.85 -1.80 -15.57
N GLU A 304 -11.09 -2.13 -16.01
CA GLU A 304 -11.80 -1.36 -17.06
C GLU A 304 -12.06 0.09 -16.63
N ALA A 305 -12.56 0.29 -15.41
CA ALA A 305 -12.82 1.62 -14.88
C ALA A 305 -11.53 2.45 -14.72
N GLU A 306 -10.45 1.83 -14.23
CA GLU A 306 -9.17 2.50 -14.09
C GLU A 306 -8.54 2.81 -15.45
N ALA A 307 -8.60 1.90 -16.41
CA ALA A 307 -8.12 2.15 -17.77
C ALA A 307 -8.87 3.30 -18.44
N ALA A 308 -10.19 3.38 -18.25
CA ALA A 308 -10.99 4.50 -18.73
C ALA A 308 -10.59 5.83 -18.05
N ALA A 309 -10.35 5.80 -16.75
CA ALA A 309 -9.90 6.96 -15.98
C ALA A 309 -8.51 7.45 -16.43
N ILE A 310 -7.53 6.58 -16.58
CA ILE A 310 -6.18 6.91 -17.05
C ILE A 310 -6.26 7.52 -18.47
N ARG A 311 -7.01 6.91 -19.37
CA ARG A 311 -7.20 7.45 -20.73
C ARG A 311 -7.85 8.82 -20.73
N SER A 312 -8.80 9.05 -19.86
CA SER A 312 -9.48 10.35 -19.73
C SER A 312 -8.53 11.46 -19.29
N VAL A 313 -7.56 11.15 -18.40
CA VAL A 313 -6.61 12.13 -17.86
C VAL A 313 -5.44 12.36 -18.81
N PHE A 314 -4.86 11.29 -19.39
CA PHE A 314 -3.61 11.36 -20.16
C PHE A 314 -3.81 11.42 -21.66
N GLY A 315 -5.03 11.19 -22.16
CA GLY A 315 -5.34 11.29 -23.60
C GLY A 315 -4.56 10.29 -24.45
N ALA A 316 -3.88 10.78 -25.47
CA ALA A 316 -3.11 9.96 -26.41
C ALA A 316 -1.69 9.61 -25.90
N GLU A 317 -1.16 10.36 -24.94
CA GLU A 317 0.21 10.21 -24.43
C GLU A 317 0.23 9.63 -23.01
N ILE A 318 -0.31 8.41 -22.87
CA ILE A 318 -0.31 7.70 -21.59
C ILE A 318 1.13 7.26 -21.28
N PRO A 319 1.67 7.57 -20.07
CA PRO A 319 2.98 7.06 -19.67
C PRO A 319 2.95 5.55 -19.46
N PRO A 320 4.11 4.86 -19.37
CA PRO A 320 4.17 3.46 -18.99
C PRO A 320 3.36 3.16 -17.72
N VAL A 321 2.59 2.08 -17.75
CA VAL A 321 1.71 1.64 -16.64
C VAL A 321 2.09 0.25 -16.19
N SER A 322 2.12 -0.01 -14.90
CA SER A 322 2.10 -1.37 -14.36
C SER A 322 1.39 -1.43 -13.02
N SER A 323 0.92 -2.63 -12.65
CA SER A 323 0.47 -2.95 -11.30
C SER A 323 1.42 -3.95 -10.66
N THR A 324 1.84 -3.68 -9.44
CA THR A 324 2.69 -4.60 -8.66
C THR A 324 1.92 -5.80 -8.12
N LYS A 325 0.58 -5.79 -8.22
CA LYS A 325 -0.28 -6.84 -7.65
C LYS A 325 -0.19 -8.19 -8.37
N GLY A 326 0.37 -8.23 -9.59
CA GLY A 326 0.78 -9.47 -10.23
C GLY A 326 1.93 -10.17 -9.49
N ALA A 327 2.76 -9.41 -8.80
CA ALA A 327 3.92 -9.90 -8.04
C ALA A 327 3.59 -10.19 -6.57
N THR A 328 2.86 -9.31 -5.89
CA THR A 328 2.63 -9.37 -4.44
C THR A 328 1.27 -9.93 -4.04
N GLY A 329 0.34 -10.08 -4.98
CA GLY A 329 -1.07 -10.10 -4.65
C GLY A 329 -1.57 -8.72 -4.17
N HIS A 330 -2.83 -8.62 -3.85
CA HIS A 330 -3.44 -7.38 -3.36
C HIS A 330 -3.28 -7.30 -1.83
N MET A 331 -2.34 -6.48 -1.37
CA MET A 331 -2.04 -6.28 0.05
C MET A 331 -3.02 -5.31 0.74
N MET A 332 -4.24 -5.16 0.20
CA MET A 332 -5.34 -4.36 0.75
C MET A 332 -4.88 -2.95 1.19
N GLY A 333 -5.12 -2.56 2.44
CA GLY A 333 -4.73 -1.25 2.96
C GLY A 333 -3.21 -0.98 2.99
N ALA A 334 -2.38 -2.03 2.98
CA ALA A 334 -0.91 -1.86 2.92
C ALA A 334 -0.42 -1.55 1.50
N GLY A 335 -1.20 -1.89 0.47
CA GLY A 335 -0.83 -1.71 -0.94
C GLY A 335 -0.42 -0.28 -1.27
N GLY A 336 -1.22 0.71 -0.87
CA GLY A 336 -0.97 2.11 -1.24
C GLY A 336 0.41 2.66 -0.81
N ILE A 337 0.95 2.22 0.32
CA ILE A 337 2.31 2.62 0.74
C ILE A 337 3.39 1.83 -0.01
N THR A 338 3.25 0.51 -0.12
CA THR A 338 4.26 -0.30 -0.83
C THR A 338 4.35 0.05 -2.30
N GLU A 339 3.23 0.37 -2.93
CA GLU A 339 3.15 0.84 -4.31
C GLU A 339 3.78 2.23 -4.49
N LEU A 340 3.61 3.12 -3.51
CA LEU A 340 4.32 4.41 -3.51
C LEU A 340 5.83 4.22 -3.31
N ILE A 341 6.26 3.28 -2.46
CA ILE A 341 7.69 2.90 -2.34
C ILE A 341 8.22 2.41 -3.69
N ALA A 342 7.45 1.62 -4.45
CA ALA A 342 7.86 1.20 -5.80
C ALA A 342 8.03 2.41 -6.75
N CYS A 343 7.19 3.45 -6.65
CA CYS A 343 7.36 4.69 -7.40
C CYS A 343 8.62 5.46 -6.97
N VAL A 344 8.91 5.56 -5.66
CA VAL A 344 10.15 6.17 -5.14
C VAL A 344 11.37 5.44 -5.69
N LYS A 345 11.38 4.12 -5.66
CA LYS A 345 12.48 3.29 -6.18
C LYS A 345 12.62 3.40 -7.70
N ALA A 346 11.51 3.51 -8.43
CA ALA A 346 11.54 3.75 -9.88
C ALA A 346 12.20 5.11 -10.22
N LEU A 347 11.91 6.15 -9.44
CA LEU A 347 12.55 7.47 -9.58
C LEU A 347 14.05 7.42 -9.26
N GLU A 348 14.45 6.67 -8.22
CA GLU A 348 15.84 6.54 -7.80
C GLU A 348 16.68 5.76 -8.82
N THR A 349 16.16 4.64 -9.32
CA THR A 349 16.92 3.71 -10.16
C THR A 349 16.73 3.91 -11.66
N GLY A 350 15.62 4.54 -12.08
CA GLY A 350 15.24 4.63 -13.49
C GLY A 350 14.65 3.32 -14.05
N LEU A 351 14.44 2.29 -13.25
CA LEU A 351 13.83 1.02 -13.66
C LEU A 351 12.33 1.04 -13.40
N LEU A 352 11.55 0.37 -14.26
CA LEU A 352 10.11 0.18 -14.06
C LEU A 352 9.80 -1.27 -13.70
N PRO A 353 8.97 -1.53 -12.67
CA PRO A 353 8.51 -2.88 -12.38
C PRO A 353 7.55 -3.37 -13.47
N PRO A 354 7.66 -4.64 -13.91
CA PRO A 354 6.77 -5.20 -14.91
C PRO A 354 5.36 -5.42 -14.34
N ASN A 355 4.38 -5.35 -15.21
CA ASN A 355 3.00 -5.77 -14.97
C ASN A 355 2.92 -7.30 -15.09
N LEU A 356 3.27 -8.01 -14.01
CA LEU A 356 3.28 -9.47 -14.02
C LEU A 356 1.89 -10.06 -14.25
N GLY A 357 1.87 -11.26 -14.87
CA GLY A 357 0.66 -12.01 -15.15
C GLY A 357 -0.06 -11.56 -16.43
N PHE A 358 0.39 -10.54 -17.12
CA PHE A 358 -0.19 -10.14 -18.41
C PHE A 358 0.07 -11.20 -19.49
N THR A 359 -1.00 -11.69 -20.11
CA THR A 359 -0.95 -12.76 -21.13
C THR A 359 -1.58 -12.35 -22.45
N ALA A 360 -2.62 -11.52 -22.41
CA ALA A 360 -3.37 -11.12 -23.59
C ALA A 360 -3.89 -9.69 -23.50
N ALA A 361 -3.80 -8.95 -24.59
CA ALA A 361 -4.36 -7.60 -24.69
C ALA A 361 -5.88 -7.62 -24.56
N ASP A 362 -6.42 -6.62 -23.87
CA ASP A 362 -7.84 -6.38 -23.71
C ASP A 362 -8.22 -5.05 -24.35
N GLU A 363 -9.17 -5.06 -25.27
CA GLU A 363 -9.67 -3.84 -25.93
C GLU A 363 -10.32 -2.85 -24.95
N ALA A 364 -10.83 -3.35 -23.82
CA ALA A 364 -11.38 -2.52 -22.74
C ALA A 364 -10.28 -1.83 -21.89
N CYS A 365 -9.04 -2.36 -21.93
CA CYS A 365 -7.91 -1.88 -21.15
C CYS A 365 -6.70 -1.53 -22.04
N PRO A 366 -6.81 -0.64 -23.04
CA PRO A 366 -5.73 -0.34 -23.99
C PRO A 366 -4.69 0.60 -23.36
N LEU A 367 -3.88 0.07 -22.44
CA LEU A 367 -2.83 0.80 -21.73
C LEU A 367 -1.43 0.37 -22.21
N PRO A 368 -0.43 1.26 -22.21
CA PRO A 368 0.96 0.94 -22.54
C PRO A 368 1.65 0.24 -21.35
N LEU A 369 1.30 -1.02 -21.12
CA LEU A 369 1.79 -1.80 -20.00
C LEU A 369 3.30 -2.06 -20.10
N VAL A 370 3.96 -2.04 -18.95
CA VAL A 370 5.34 -2.52 -18.80
C VAL A 370 5.29 -4.04 -18.71
N THR A 371 5.56 -4.76 -19.78
CA THR A 371 5.47 -6.24 -19.81
C THR A 371 6.81 -6.91 -19.56
N GLU A 372 7.92 -6.21 -19.83
CA GLU A 372 9.27 -6.75 -19.73
C GLU A 372 9.97 -6.27 -18.45
N PRO A 373 10.63 -7.18 -17.70
CA PRO A 373 11.51 -6.81 -16.59
C PRO A 373 12.69 -5.95 -17.07
N GLY A 374 13.17 -5.03 -16.20
CA GLY A 374 14.35 -4.22 -16.45
C GLY A 374 14.16 -3.08 -17.45
N ARG A 375 12.92 -2.69 -17.75
CA ARG A 375 12.66 -1.50 -18.59
C ARG A 375 13.20 -0.25 -17.93
N GLU A 376 14.15 0.41 -18.58
CA GLU A 376 14.74 1.67 -18.15
C GLU A 376 13.95 2.88 -18.68
N THR A 377 13.89 3.93 -17.88
CA THR A 377 13.29 5.20 -18.26
C THR A 377 13.83 6.36 -17.42
N LYS A 378 13.81 7.57 -17.98
CA LYS A 378 14.10 8.79 -17.23
C LYS A 378 12.79 9.35 -16.69
N LEU A 379 12.60 9.28 -15.38
CA LEU A 379 11.41 9.76 -14.69
C LEU A 379 11.69 11.11 -14.02
N LYS A 380 10.76 12.05 -14.14
CA LYS A 380 10.71 13.26 -13.31
C LYS A 380 9.73 13.08 -12.16
N ALA A 381 8.57 12.51 -12.47
CA ALA A 381 7.52 12.22 -11.51
C ALA A 381 6.85 10.88 -11.83
N ALA A 382 6.30 10.23 -10.80
CA ALA A 382 5.51 9.02 -10.89
C ALA A 382 4.21 9.17 -10.09
N MET A 383 3.14 8.57 -10.59
CA MET A 383 1.82 8.54 -9.94
C MET A 383 1.54 7.13 -9.40
N SER A 384 0.99 7.05 -8.19
CA SER A 384 0.50 5.79 -7.59
C SER A 384 -0.98 5.92 -7.28
N ASN A 385 -1.80 5.00 -7.76
CA ASN A 385 -3.24 4.96 -7.58
C ASN A 385 -3.67 3.84 -6.63
N ALA A 386 -4.61 4.13 -5.73
CA ALA A 386 -5.25 3.14 -4.87
C ALA A 386 -6.76 3.43 -4.79
N PHE A 387 -7.58 2.49 -5.25
CA PHE A 387 -9.03 2.63 -5.30
C PHE A 387 -9.68 1.55 -4.44
N GLY A 388 -10.43 1.97 -3.41
CA GLY A 388 -10.97 1.09 -2.38
C GLY A 388 -12.43 0.73 -2.55
N PHE A 389 -12.83 -0.38 -1.93
CA PHE A 389 -14.25 -0.64 -1.67
C PHE A 389 -14.85 0.56 -0.92
N GLY A 390 -16.14 0.84 -1.17
CA GLY A 390 -16.77 2.09 -0.74
C GLY A 390 -16.62 3.21 -1.77
N GLY A 391 -15.83 2.99 -2.85
CA GLY A 391 -15.55 3.99 -3.88
C GLY A 391 -14.55 5.04 -3.41
N GLN A 392 -13.73 4.75 -2.43
CA GLN A 392 -12.71 5.66 -1.92
C GLN A 392 -11.48 5.62 -2.81
N ASN A 393 -11.09 6.78 -3.35
CA ASN A 393 -10.02 6.92 -4.32
C ASN A 393 -8.87 7.76 -3.73
N SER A 394 -7.64 7.29 -3.94
CA SER A 394 -6.40 7.98 -3.57
C SER A 394 -5.43 7.92 -4.75
N SER A 395 -4.86 9.08 -5.12
CA SER A 395 -3.80 9.20 -6.11
C SER A 395 -2.68 10.06 -5.53
N LEU A 396 -1.46 9.55 -5.57
CA LEU A 396 -0.28 10.22 -5.01
C LEU A 396 0.74 10.46 -6.12
N ILE A 397 1.42 11.60 -6.09
CA ILE A 397 2.50 11.92 -7.02
C ILE A 397 3.78 12.16 -6.24
N VAL A 398 4.82 11.43 -6.64
CA VAL A 398 6.19 11.61 -6.13
C VAL A 398 7.12 12.06 -7.26
N GLY A 399 8.08 12.90 -6.92
CA GLY A 399 9.12 13.39 -7.82
C GLY A 399 10.51 13.10 -7.31
N ARG A 400 11.52 13.29 -8.18
CA ARG A 400 12.93 13.15 -7.78
C ARG A 400 13.28 14.08 -6.63
N ALA A 401 14.29 13.69 -5.87
CA ALA A 401 14.85 14.52 -4.79
C ALA A 401 15.45 15.84 -5.31
N GLU A 402 16.01 15.79 -6.53
CA GLU A 402 16.60 16.93 -7.23
C GLU A 402 15.96 17.14 -8.61
#